data_1eb8959c0517fc922fa4d8043850a505
#
_entry.id   1eb8959c0517fc922fa4d8043850a505
#
_cell.length_a   1.000
_cell.length_b   1.000
_cell.length_c   1.000
_cell.angle_alpha   90.00
_cell.angle_beta   90.00
_cell.angle_gamma   90.00
#
_symmetry.space_group_name_H-M   'P 1'
#
loop_
_entity.id
_entity.type
_entity.pdbx_description
1 polymer ?
#
loop_
_entity_poly.entity_id
_entity_poly.type
_entity_poly.pdbx_seq_one_letter_code
_entity_poly.pdbx_strand_id
1 'polypeptide(L)'
;MHRTAIYQEKKYQIKLNNLAKVLPQIGSEFTNQHPAILGLCEVENRQVLIDLISTEKMKDLNYGIIHFDSKDWRGIDVALLFDTTKFIPRSAKTYPLKVEYKGNPSFSRDVLVVFGFLNKEPINFVVNHWPSRGGGQPSIAQRYKAGELNRKIIDSIMNINPMSKIITMGDFNDNPDDPSIKIALETESEIEKVTSSVLYNPMEVLYTKKYYWTNYYQGAGYMLDQLIVSGSLLDDNSKLKYLKAGVFNKRWLINGKDKGKWRGYPTKSMVYNRFDPKGYSDHLPVFLYLASEIN
;
A
#
# COMPACT_ATOMS: atom_id res chain seq x y z
N MET A 1 36.70 -6.88 2.54
CA MET A 1 35.36 -7.28 3.02
C MET A 1 34.80 -6.34 4.13
N HIS A 2 35.53 -6.03 5.19
CA HIS A 2 35.01 -5.26 6.34
C HIS A 2 34.49 -3.84 5.99
N ARG A 3 35.19 -3.06 5.15
CA ARG A 3 34.76 -1.70 4.75
C ARG A 3 33.48 -1.68 3.94
N THR A 4 33.24 -2.69 3.10
CA THR A 4 32.01 -2.78 2.28
C THR A 4 30.80 -3.10 3.13
N ALA A 5 30.92 -4.01 4.10
CA ALA A 5 29.85 -4.34 5.05
C ALA A 5 29.43 -3.14 5.90
N ILE A 6 30.40 -2.41 6.49
CA ILE A 6 30.13 -1.19 7.27
C ILE A 6 29.43 -0.10 6.41
N TYR A 7 29.80 0.03 5.14
CA TYR A 7 29.18 1.00 4.24
C TYR A 7 27.75 0.62 3.88
N GLN A 8 27.45 -0.67 3.70
CA GLN A 8 26.09 -1.15 3.46
C GLN A 8 25.22 -0.97 4.71
N GLU A 9 25.72 -1.32 5.89
CA GLU A 9 25.04 -1.10 7.16
C GLU A 9 24.69 0.38 7.37
N LYS A 10 25.62 1.29 7.13
CA LYS A 10 25.35 2.73 7.23
C LYS A 10 24.24 3.20 6.29
N LYS A 11 24.18 2.71 5.06
CA LYS A 11 23.11 3.01 4.12
C LYS A 11 21.76 2.49 4.61
N TYR A 12 21.76 1.27 5.12
CA TYR A 12 20.59 0.63 5.68
C TYR A 12 20.00 1.46 6.82
N GLN A 13 20.81 1.85 7.79
CA GLN A 13 20.40 2.68 8.91
C GLN A 13 19.84 4.04 8.47
N ILE A 14 20.48 4.69 7.47
CA ILE A 14 19.96 5.93 6.89
C ILE A 14 18.58 5.70 6.26
N LYS A 15 18.39 4.61 5.50
CA LYS A 15 17.10 4.29 4.86
C LYS A 15 16.02 4.04 5.89
N LEU A 16 16.30 3.27 6.96
CA LEU A 16 15.37 3.03 8.06
C LEU A 16 14.94 4.34 8.73
N ASN A 17 15.90 5.20 9.08
CA ASN A 17 15.62 6.49 9.70
C ASN A 17 14.82 7.43 8.80
N ASN A 18 15.05 7.40 7.48
CA ASN A 18 14.28 8.18 6.52
C ASN A 18 12.83 7.68 6.46
N LEU A 19 12.60 6.36 6.38
CA LEU A 19 11.25 5.79 6.40
C LEU A 19 10.54 6.07 7.74
N ALA A 20 11.23 5.87 8.86
CA ALA A 20 10.70 6.17 10.20
C ALA A 20 10.33 7.64 10.39
N LYS A 21 10.94 8.57 9.64
CA LYS A 21 10.53 9.97 9.62
C LYS A 21 9.21 10.19 8.89
N VAL A 22 8.94 9.42 7.84
CA VAL A 22 7.75 9.59 6.98
C VAL A 22 6.52 8.94 7.59
N LEU A 23 6.64 7.64 7.97
CA LEU A 23 5.51 6.78 8.29
C LEU A 23 4.58 7.34 9.37
N PRO A 24 5.07 7.86 10.52
CA PRO A 24 4.18 8.41 11.55
C PRO A 24 3.42 9.67 11.13
N GLN A 25 3.89 10.36 10.09
CA GLN A 25 3.28 11.61 9.63
C GLN A 25 2.18 11.40 8.58
N ILE A 26 2.06 10.19 8.02
CA ILE A 26 1.05 9.93 6.98
C ILE A 26 -0.34 10.11 7.59
N GLY A 27 -1.12 11.05 7.01
CA GLY A 27 -2.47 11.35 7.48
C GLY A 27 -2.58 12.02 8.85
N SER A 28 -1.48 12.41 9.50
CA SER A 28 -1.53 13.02 10.84
C SER A 28 -2.12 14.44 10.87
N GLU A 29 -2.27 15.10 9.73
CA GLU A 29 -2.68 16.53 9.64
C GLU A 29 -4.06 16.82 10.24
N PHE A 30 -4.98 15.84 10.23
CA PHE A 30 -6.33 16.02 10.77
C PHE A 30 -6.53 15.34 12.13
N THR A 31 -5.71 14.34 12.45
CA THR A 31 -5.90 13.52 13.65
C THR A 31 -4.89 13.81 14.74
N ASN A 32 -3.77 14.45 14.41
CA ASN A 32 -2.58 14.57 15.25
C ASN A 32 -2.07 13.20 15.77
N GLN A 33 -2.42 12.12 15.06
CA GLN A 33 -2.06 10.75 15.42
C GLN A 33 -1.33 10.08 14.26
N HIS A 34 -0.48 9.11 14.59
CA HIS A 34 0.11 8.22 13.59
C HIS A 34 -0.94 7.27 13.01
N PRO A 35 -0.72 6.70 11.81
CA PRO A 35 -1.64 5.74 11.20
C PRO A 35 -1.86 4.52 12.09
N ALA A 36 -3.12 4.12 12.27
CA ALA A 36 -3.45 2.89 12.99
C ALA A 36 -3.02 1.62 12.23
N ILE A 37 -3.02 1.70 10.90
CA ILE A 37 -2.68 0.61 9.98
C ILE A 37 -1.75 1.14 8.89
N LEU A 38 -0.69 0.39 8.58
CA LEU A 38 0.23 0.65 7.48
C LEU A 38 0.39 -0.62 6.64
N GLY A 39 -0.07 -0.62 5.40
CA GLY A 39 0.29 -1.60 4.40
C GLY A 39 1.63 -1.23 3.77
N LEU A 40 2.55 -2.17 3.70
CA LEU A 40 3.90 -1.96 3.18
C LEU A 40 4.17 -2.90 2.01
N CYS A 41 4.88 -2.38 1.01
CA CYS A 41 5.38 -3.12 -0.15
C CYS A 41 6.91 -3.13 -0.17
N GLU A 42 7.49 -4.06 -0.93
CA GLU A 42 8.96 -4.22 -1.09
C GLU A 42 9.69 -4.50 0.24
N VAL A 43 9.07 -5.28 1.09
CA VAL A 43 9.65 -5.74 2.35
C VAL A 43 10.55 -6.95 2.07
N GLU A 44 11.83 -6.86 2.45
CA GLU A 44 12.80 -7.94 2.22
C GLU A 44 12.59 -9.14 3.16
N ASN A 45 12.27 -8.87 4.42
CA ASN A 45 12.02 -9.90 5.44
C ASN A 45 11.43 -9.28 6.71
N ARG A 46 11.07 -10.13 7.70
CA ARG A 46 10.53 -9.67 8.98
C ARG A 46 11.54 -8.81 9.78
N GLN A 47 12.85 -9.08 9.67
CA GLN A 47 13.85 -8.36 10.45
C GLN A 47 13.90 -6.87 10.10
N VAL A 48 13.78 -6.50 8.82
CA VAL A 48 13.77 -5.08 8.42
C VAL A 48 12.58 -4.32 9.01
N LEU A 49 11.46 -5.01 9.27
CA LEU A 49 10.30 -4.42 9.95
C LEU A 49 10.54 -4.23 11.45
N ILE A 50 11.18 -5.21 12.10
CA ILE A 50 11.59 -5.10 13.52
C ILE A 50 12.55 -3.92 13.69
N ASP A 51 13.56 -3.81 12.82
CA ASP A 51 14.52 -2.73 12.85
C ASP A 51 13.83 -1.36 12.63
N LEU A 52 12.87 -1.31 11.70
CA LEU A 52 12.11 -0.09 11.40
C LEU A 52 11.29 0.40 12.62
N ILE A 53 10.50 -0.48 13.22
CA ILE A 53 9.69 -0.11 14.40
C ILE A 53 10.53 0.14 15.65
N SER A 54 11.77 -0.35 15.69
CA SER A 54 12.72 -0.11 16.78
C SER A 54 13.48 1.21 16.66
N THR A 55 13.31 1.93 15.53
CA THR A 55 13.95 3.25 15.38
C THR A 55 13.43 4.25 16.39
N GLU A 56 14.24 5.28 16.71
CA GLU A 56 13.90 6.31 17.70
C GLU A 56 12.55 7.00 17.45
N LYS A 57 12.12 7.09 16.18
CA LYS A 57 10.85 7.73 15.80
C LYS A 57 9.64 6.82 15.85
N MET A 58 9.83 5.51 15.93
CA MET A 58 8.73 4.55 15.86
C MET A 58 8.61 3.64 17.10
N LYS A 59 9.65 3.51 17.90
CA LYS A 59 9.72 2.57 19.03
C LYS A 59 8.58 2.74 20.08
N ASP A 60 8.09 3.96 20.25
CA ASP A 60 7.04 4.29 21.23
C ASP A 60 5.62 4.32 20.60
N LEU A 61 5.48 3.93 19.31
CA LEU A 61 4.20 3.97 18.60
C LEU A 61 3.41 2.66 18.66
N ASN A 62 3.89 1.68 19.43
CA ASN A 62 3.23 0.39 19.70
C ASN A 62 2.86 -0.41 18.43
N TYR A 63 3.67 -0.37 17.37
CA TYR A 63 3.38 -1.14 16.18
C TYR A 63 3.65 -2.64 16.34
N GLY A 64 2.62 -3.45 16.05
CA GLY A 64 2.74 -4.88 15.77
C GLY A 64 3.03 -5.15 14.28
N ILE A 65 3.52 -6.35 13.98
CA ILE A 65 3.94 -6.76 12.64
C ILE A 65 3.20 -8.02 12.21
N ILE A 66 2.59 -7.99 11.03
CA ILE A 66 2.12 -9.17 10.30
C ILE A 66 2.88 -9.23 8.97
N HIS A 67 3.64 -10.31 8.78
CA HIS A 67 4.48 -10.56 7.62
C HIS A 67 4.63 -12.06 7.40
N PHE A 68 4.62 -12.46 6.14
CA PHE A 68 4.90 -13.81 5.67
C PHE A 68 5.81 -13.74 4.44
N ASP A 69 6.77 -14.64 4.37
CA ASP A 69 7.64 -14.78 3.20
C ASP A 69 6.81 -15.32 2.02
N SER A 70 6.92 -14.70 0.86
CA SER A 70 6.30 -15.13 -0.39
C SER A 70 7.27 -15.97 -1.24
N LYS A 71 6.74 -16.52 -2.33
CA LYS A 71 7.57 -17.24 -3.32
C LYS A 71 8.09 -16.34 -4.44
N ASP A 72 8.04 -15.01 -4.30
CA ASP A 72 8.64 -14.09 -5.27
C ASP A 72 10.15 -14.31 -5.34
N TRP A 73 10.66 -14.56 -6.52
CA TRP A 73 12.09 -14.88 -6.72
C TRP A 73 13.05 -13.75 -6.33
N ARG A 74 12.56 -12.52 -6.20
CA ARG A 74 13.36 -11.36 -5.76
C ARG A 74 13.47 -11.26 -4.25
N GLY A 75 12.71 -12.09 -3.50
CA GLY A 75 12.70 -12.06 -2.04
C GLY A 75 12.16 -10.74 -1.51
N ILE A 76 11.05 -10.25 -2.07
CA ILE A 76 10.33 -9.07 -1.58
C ILE A 76 8.86 -9.41 -1.33
N ASP A 77 8.33 -8.90 -0.24
CA ASP A 77 7.01 -9.23 0.27
C ASP A 77 6.13 -8.00 0.51
N VAL A 78 4.92 -8.25 0.96
CA VAL A 78 4.04 -7.26 1.57
C VAL A 78 3.94 -7.49 3.06
N ALA A 79 3.64 -6.44 3.82
CA ALA A 79 3.45 -6.53 5.26
C ALA A 79 2.36 -5.57 5.74
N LEU A 80 1.85 -5.83 6.95
CA LEU A 80 0.98 -4.92 7.67
C LEU A 80 1.59 -4.59 9.02
N LEU A 81 1.82 -3.29 9.28
CA LEU A 81 2.06 -2.78 10.62
C LEU A 81 0.75 -2.23 11.18
N PHE A 82 0.53 -2.42 12.47
CA PHE A 82 -0.71 -1.98 13.11
C PHE A 82 -0.44 -1.47 14.54
N ASP A 83 -1.11 -0.40 14.92
CA ASP A 83 -1.11 0.10 16.28
C ASP A 83 -1.85 -0.90 17.19
N THR A 84 -1.14 -1.56 18.09
CA THR A 84 -1.67 -2.60 18.98
C THR A 84 -2.70 -2.09 19.99
N THR A 85 -2.78 -0.78 20.16
CA THR A 85 -3.80 -0.14 21.03
C THR A 85 -5.12 0.05 20.31
N LYS A 86 -5.12 0.04 18.97
CA LYS A 86 -6.30 0.32 18.13
C LYS A 86 -6.79 -0.90 17.35
N PHE A 87 -5.89 -1.77 16.94
CA PHE A 87 -6.21 -2.94 16.13
C PHE A 87 -5.80 -4.24 16.81
N ILE A 88 -6.73 -5.17 16.87
CA ILE A 88 -6.55 -6.51 17.42
C ILE A 88 -6.70 -7.52 16.28
N PRO A 89 -5.61 -8.05 15.70
CA PRO A 89 -5.69 -9.07 14.66
C PRO A 89 -6.27 -10.37 15.19
N ARG A 90 -7.05 -11.08 14.37
CA ARG A 90 -7.64 -12.38 14.71
C ARG A 90 -7.15 -13.50 13.79
N SER A 91 -6.98 -13.19 12.51
CA SER A 91 -6.41 -14.12 11.56
C SER A 91 -5.60 -13.38 10.50
N ALA A 92 -4.57 -14.02 10.00
CA ALA A 92 -3.79 -13.56 8.86
C ALA A 92 -3.41 -14.74 7.97
N LYS A 93 -3.49 -14.56 6.66
CA LYS A 93 -3.10 -15.58 5.67
C LYS A 93 -2.66 -14.92 4.38
N THR A 94 -1.91 -15.66 3.56
CA THR A 94 -1.48 -15.23 2.25
C THR A 94 -2.14 -16.03 1.14
N TYR A 95 -2.26 -15.41 -0.03
CA TYR A 95 -2.75 -16.03 -1.25
C TYR A 95 -1.68 -15.87 -2.34
N PRO A 96 -1.08 -16.97 -2.82
CA PRO A 96 -0.05 -16.92 -3.84
C PRO A 96 -0.57 -16.38 -5.17
N LEU A 97 0.09 -15.36 -5.71
CA LEU A 97 -0.17 -14.88 -7.06
C LEU A 97 0.68 -15.62 -8.06
N LYS A 98 0.04 -16.56 -8.78
CA LYS A 98 0.68 -17.30 -9.87
C LYS A 98 0.78 -16.43 -11.12
N VAL A 99 1.97 -16.31 -11.64
CA VAL A 99 2.31 -15.54 -12.84
C VAL A 99 3.10 -16.44 -13.81
N GLU A 100 3.42 -15.89 -14.96
CA GLU A 100 4.32 -16.50 -15.92
C GLU A 100 5.55 -15.60 -16.10
N TYR A 101 6.74 -16.17 -16.08
CA TYR A 101 7.97 -15.45 -16.36
C TYR A 101 8.76 -16.19 -17.46
N LYS A 102 8.96 -15.52 -18.60
CA LYS A 102 9.64 -16.07 -19.78
C LYS A 102 9.05 -17.43 -20.24
N GLY A 103 7.72 -17.55 -20.24
CA GLY A 103 7.02 -18.77 -20.64
C GLY A 103 6.98 -19.87 -19.58
N ASN A 104 7.51 -19.64 -18.38
CA ASN A 104 7.51 -20.61 -17.29
C ASN A 104 6.60 -20.18 -16.14
N PRO A 105 5.89 -21.12 -15.48
CA PRO A 105 5.14 -20.84 -14.27
C PRO A 105 6.05 -20.25 -13.18
N SER A 106 5.60 -19.20 -12.54
CA SER A 106 6.33 -18.48 -11.49
C SER A 106 5.36 -17.92 -10.47
N PHE A 107 5.89 -17.28 -9.44
CA PHE A 107 5.11 -16.57 -8.43
C PHE A 107 5.54 -15.11 -8.36
N SER A 108 4.58 -14.24 -8.13
CA SER A 108 4.79 -12.89 -7.67
C SER A 108 4.60 -12.83 -6.15
N ARG A 109 4.58 -11.62 -5.58
CA ARG A 109 4.28 -11.42 -4.16
C ARG A 109 2.91 -11.95 -3.83
N ASP A 110 2.79 -12.61 -2.68
CA ASP A 110 1.51 -13.07 -2.17
C ASP A 110 0.62 -11.87 -1.80
N VAL A 111 -0.69 -12.05 -1.92
CA VAL A 111 -1.67 -11.11 -1.35
C VAL A 111 -1.84 -11.46 0.13
N LEU A 112 -1.59 -10.51 1.03
CA LEU A 112 -1.77 -10.68 2.46
C LEU A 112 -3.18 -10.25 2.87
N VAL A 113 -3.91 -11.14 3.55
CA VAL A 113 -5.24 -10.87 4.10
C VAL A 113 -5.19 -10.94 5.61
N VAL A 114 -5.63 -9.87 6.27
CA VAL A 114 -5.68 -9.77 7.73
C VAL A 114 -7.10 -9.41 8.17
N PHE A 115 -7.70 -10.25 8.98
CA PHE A 115 -8.95 -9.95 9.68
C PHE A 115 -8.70 -9.60 11.13
N GLY A 116 -9.40 -8.60 11.65
CA GLY A 116 -9.34 -8.19 13.04
C GLY A 116 -10.36 -7.14 13.41
N PHE A 117 -10.16 -6.51 14.57
CA PHE A 117 -11.03 -5.48 15.10
C PHE A 117 -10.27 -4.15 15.21
N LEU A 118 -10.70 -3.15 14.47
CA LEU A 118 -10.21 -1.77 14.56
C LEU A 118 -11.19 -0.96 15.43
N ASN A 119 -10.75 -0.51 16.59
CA ASN A 119 -11.62 0.15 17.57
C ASN A 119 -12.92 -0.64 17.85
N LYS A 120 -12.79 -1.95 18.07
CA LYS A 120 -13.87 -2.93 18.28
C LYS A 120 -14.73 -3.26 17.05
N GLU A 121 -14.55 -2.61 15.91
CA GLU A 121 -15.28 -2.87 14.68
C GLU A 121 -14.54 -3.89 13.80
N PRO A 122 -15.23 -4.96 13.32
CA PRO A 122 -14.62 -5.98 12.47
C PRO A 122 -14.26 -5.40 11.11
N ILE A 123 -13.04 -5.69 10.65
CA ILE A 123 -12.53 -5.21 9.36
C ILE A 123 -11.50 -6.17 8.77
N ASN A 124 -11.44 -6.21 7.45
CA ASN A 124 -10.45 -6.96 6.68
C ASN A 124 -9.52 -6.01 5.93
N PHE A 125 -8.23 -6.26 6.02
CA PHE A 125 -7.21 -5.58 5.22
C PHE A 125 -6.63 -6.58 4.22
N VAL A 126 -6.57 -6.18 2.95
CA VAL A 126 -6.01 -6.96 1.84
C VAL A 126 -4.83 -6.16 1.28
N VAL A 127 -3.60 -6.61 1.57
CA VAL A 127 -2.38 -5.88 1.15
C VAL A 127 -1.81 -6.51 -0.11
N ASN A 128 -1.56 -5.67 -1.11
CA ASN A 128 -1.19 -6.05 -2.47
C ASN A 128 0.14 -5.44 -2.89
N HIS A 129 0.89 -6.16 -3.73
CA HIS A 129 1.93 -5.61 -4.56
C HIS A 129 1.95 -6.37 -5.88
N TRP A 130 1.30 -5.81 -6.90
CA TRP A 130 1.09 -6.47 -8.18
C TRP A 130 2.33 -6.42 -9.08
N PRO A 131 2.38 -7.25 -10.16
CA PRO A 131 3.49 -7.26 -11.12
C PRO A 131 3.75 -5.88 -11.73
N SER A 132 5.03 -5.47 -11.76
CA SER A 132 5.40 -4.14 -12.24
C SER A 132 5.19 -3.96 -13.75
N ARG A 133 5.02 -2.71 -14.19
CA ARG A 133 4.89 -2.34 -15.61
C ARG A 133 6.14 -2.62 -16.45
N GLY A 134 7.31 -2.79 -15.80
CA GLY A 134 8.59 -3.06 -16.47
C GLY A 134 8.63 -4.37 -17.27
N GLY A 135 7.68 -5.28 -17.08
CA GLY A 135 7.52 -6.51 -17.86
C GLY A 135 6.90 -6.33 -19.26
N GLY A 136 6.55 -5.10 -19.67
CA GLY A 136 5.90 -4.83 -20.95
C GLY A 136 4.50 -5.45 -21.09
N GLN A 137 4.09 -5.79 -22.31
CA GLN A 137 2.76 -6.37 -22.59
C GLN A 137 2.38 -7.58 -21.75
N PRO A 138 3.26 -8.58 -21.50
CA PRO A 138 2.93 -9.70 -20.63
C PRO A 138 2.53 -9.29 -19.20
N SER A 139 3.06 -8.18 -18.68
CA SER A 139 2.74 -7.71 -17.34
C SER A 139 1.32 -7.17 -17.20
N ILE A 140 0.69 -6.71 -18.27
CA ILE A 140 -0.71 -6.28 -18.28
C ILE A 140 -1.62 -7.46 -17.92
N ALA A 141 -1.44 -8.61 -18.61
CA ALA A 141 -2.21 -9.81 -18.32
C ALA A 141 -1.96 -10.33 -16.88
N GLN A 142 -0.74 -10.18 -16.38
CA GLN A 142 -0.41 -10.58 -15.00
C GLN A 142 -1.10 -9.69 -13.97
N ARG A 143 -1.19 -8.37 -14.19
CA ARG A 143 -1.94 -7.47 -13.31
C ARG A 143 -3.44 -7.70 -13.40
N TYR A 144 -3.97 -8.04 -14.58
CA TYR A 144 -5.37 -8.43 -14.71
C TYR A 144 -5.68 -9.68 -13.87
N LYS A 145 -4.83 -10.72 -13.94
CA LYS A 145 -4.92 -11.91 -13.06
C LYS A 145 -4.80 -11.57 -11.58
N ALA A 146 -3.98 -10.57 -11.23
CA ALA A 146 -3.88 -10.10 -9.84
C ALA A 146 -5.19 -9.44 -9.39
N GLY A 147 -5.85 -8.67 -10.26
CA GLY A 147 -7.18 -8.11 -10.04
C GLY A 147 -8.23 -9.20 -9.81
N GLU A 148 -8.27 -10.22 -10.67
CA GLU A 148 -9.15 -11.38 -10.52
C GLU A 148 -8.91 -12.15 -9.20
N LEU A 149 -7.64 -12.34 -8.81
CA LEU A 149 -7.32 -12.98 -7.52
C LEU A 149 -7.82 -12.13 -6.35
N ASN A 150 -7.56 -10.82 -6.39
CA ASN A 150 -8.01 -9.91 -5.34
C ASN A 150 -9.55 -9.90 -5.26
N ARG A 151 -10.25 -9.87 -6.40
CA ARG A 151 -11.72 -9.96 -6.46
C ARG A 151 -12.23 -11.27 -5.82
N LYS A 152 -11.66 -12.43 -6.19
CA LYS A 152 -12.00 -13.73 -5.60
C LYS A 152 -11.80 -13.78 -4.08
N ILE A 153 -10.75 -13.15 -3.57
CA ILE A 153 -10.50 -13.04 -2.13
C ILE A 153 -11.62 -12.23 -1.48
N ILE A 154 -11.95 -11.08 -2.04
CA ILE A 154 -13.00 -10.18 -1.53
C ILE A 154 -14.36 -10.88 -1.57
N ASP A 155 -14.71 -11.53 -2.67
CA ASP A 155 -15.94 -12.31 -2.81
C ASP A 155 -16.04 -13.40 -1.76
N SER A 156 -14.95 -14.11 -1.48
CA SER A 156 -14.93 -15.14 -0.44
C SER A 156 -15.23 -14.59 0.95
N ILE A 157 -14.83 -13.36 1.23
CA ILE A 157 -15.14 -12.66 2.49
C ILE A 157 -16.59 -12.20 2.50
N MET A 158 -17.06 -11.59 1.42
CA MET A 158 -18.44 -11.09 1.28
C MET A 158 -19.48 -12.22 1.25
N ASN A 159 -19.13 -13.39 0.71
CA ASN A 159 -20.00 -14.58 0.74
C ASN A 159 -20.26 -15.08 2.18
N ILE A 160 -19.33 -14.87 3.10
CA ILE A 160 -19.54 -15.19 4.53
C ILE A 160 -20.41 -14.10 5.19
N ASN A 161 -20.11 -12.85 4.91
CA ASN A 161 -20.89 -11.72 5.40
C ASN A 161 -20.86 -10.57 4.36
N PRO A 162 -21.97 -10.32 3.66
CA PRO A 162 -22.07 -9.26 2.64
C PRO A 162 -21.77 -7.84 3.18
N MET A 163 -21.94 -7.63 4.48
CA MET A 163 -21.63 -6.35 5.14
C MET A 163 -20.19 -6.27 5.68
N SER A 164 -19.30 -7.17 5.23
CA SER A 164 -17.90 -7.15 5.62
C SER A 164 -17.24 -5.83 5.23
N LYS A 165 -16.62 -5.17 6.21
CA LYS A 165 -15.76 -4.02 5.97
C LYS A 165 -14.42 -4.51 5.43
N ILE A 166 -14.05 -4.02 4.25
CA ILE A 166 -12.83 -4.44 3.55
C ILE A 166 -12.10 -3.21 3.03
N ILE A 167 -10.80 -3.17 3.25
CA ILE A 167 -9.88 -2.23 2.59
C ILE A 167 -8.85 -3.06 1.84
N THR A 168 -8.86 -2.99 0.51
CA THR A 168 -7.77 -3.51 -0.31
C THR A 168 -6.83 -2.37 -0.67
N MET A 169 -5.53 -2.55 -0.43
CA MET A 169 -4.54 -1.50 -0.49
C MET A 169 -3.18 -2.00 -0.96
N GLY A 170 -2.33 -1.08 -1.41
CA GLY A 170 -0.94 -1.35 -1.77
C GLY A 170 -0.54 -0.75 -3.11
N ASP A 171 0.57 -1.24 -3.67
CA ASP A 171 1.03 -0.92 -5.01
C ASP A 171 0.41 -1.88 -6.02
N PHE A 172 -0.60 -1.40 -6.74
CA PHE A 172 -1.30 -2.16 -7.79
C PHE A 172 -0.56 -2.11 -9.14
N ASN A 173 0.48 -1.29 -9.26
CA ASN A 173 1.23 -1.09 -10.50
C ASN A 173 0.37 -0.73 -11.73
N ASP A 174 -0.91 -0.38 -11.53
CA ASP A 174 -1.85 0.13 -12.52
C ASP A 174 -2.61 1.34 -11.96
N ASN A 175 -3.06 2.23 -12.86
CA ASN A 175 -3.88 3.36 -12.48
C ASN A 175 -5.31 2.91 -12.12
N PRO A 176 -6.07 3.74 -11.40
CA PRO A 176 -7.46 3.41 -11.01
C PRO A 176 -8.40 3.15 -12.19
N ASP A 177 -8.11 3.70 -13.37
CA ASP A 177 -8.87 3.55 -14.61
C ASP A 177 -8.37 2.42 -15.53
N ASP A 178 -7.31 1.71 -15.16
CA ASP A 178 -6.81 0.55 -15.91
C ASP A 178 -7.76 -0.66 -15.75
N PRO A 179 -7.87 -1.55 -16.78
CA PRO A 179 -8.79 -2.69 -16.79
C PRO A 179 -8.63 -3.67 -15.63
N SER A 180 -7.41 -3.84 -15.10
CA SER A 180 -7.13 -4.68 -13.93
C SER A 180 -7.84 -4.20 -12.66
N ILE A 181 -8.05 -2.87 -12.54
CA ILE A 181 -8.74 -2.22 -11.43
C ILE A 181 -10.24 -2.09 -11.73
N LYS A 182 -10.60 -1.51 -12.89
CA LYS A 182 -12.00 -1.24 -13.23
C LYS A 182 -12.81 -2.51 -13.48
N ILE A 183 -12.22 -3.47 -14.21
CA ILE A 183 -12.95 -4.65 -14.71
C ILE A 183 -12.65 -5.87 -13.84
N ALA A 184 -11.37 -6.23 -13.66
CA ALA A 184 -11.02 -7.46 -12.95
C ALA A 184 -11.24 -7.36 -11.44
N LEU A 185 -11.01 -6.20 -10.82
CA LEU A 185 -11.28 -5.95 -9.40
C LEU A 185 -12.69 -5.41 -9.14
N GLU A 186 -13.40 -4.92 -10.17
CA GLU A 186 -14.75 -4.37 -10.12
C GLU A 186 -14.87 -3.14 -9.20
N THR A 187 -14.24 -2.03 -9.60
CA THR A 187 -14.24 -0.79 -8.83
C THR A 187 -15.09 0.31 -9.46
N GLU A 188 -15.63 1.18 -8.62
CA GLU A 188 -16.38 2.37 -9.00
C GLU A 188 -15.82 3.62 -8.29
N SER A 189 -15.87 4.75 -8.97
CA SER A 189 -15.39 6.04 -8.45
C SER A 189 -16.52 6.98 -7.98
N GLU A 190 -17.77 6.66 -8.30
CA GLU A 190 -18.95 7.40 -7.89
C GLU A 190 -19.66 6.64 -6.78
N ILE A 191 -19.76 7.24 -5.59
CA ILE A 191 -20.33 6.58 -4.39
C ILE A 191 -21.76 6.09 -4.66
N GLU A 192 -22.54 6.85 -5.41
CA GLU A 192 -23.95 6.56 -5.73
C GLU A 192 -24.11 5.29 -6.59
N LYS A 193 -23.06 4.84 -7.26
CA LYS A 193 -23.03 3.61 -8.07
C LYS A 193 -22.49 2.40 -7.33
N VAL A 194 -21.97 2.60 -6.11
CA VAL A 194 -21.41 1.49 -5.31
C VAL A 194 -22.55 0.66 -4.73
N THR A 195 -22.50 -0.63 -4.99
CA THR A 195 -23.42 -1.63 -4.43
C THR A 195 -22.70 -2.46 -3.35
N SER A 196 -23.40 -3.40 -2.74
CA SER A 196 -22.81 -4.31 -1.76
C SER A 196 -21.68 -5.18 -2.33
N SER A 197 -21.63 -5.40 -3.65
CA SER A 197 -20.61 -6.21 -4.34
C SER A 197 -19.53 -5.39 -5.01
N VAL A 198 -19.78 -4.11 -5.33
CA VAL A 198 -18.85 -3.22 -6.02
C VAL A 198 -18.01 -2.45 -5.02
N LEU A 199 -16.73 -2.31 -5.31
CA LEU A 199 -15.79 -1.59 -4.44
C LEU A 199 -15.73 -0.10 -4.83
N TYR A 200 -15.61 0.77 -3.85
CA TYR A 200 -15.37 2.19 -4.05
C TYR A 200 -13.87 2.49 -4.14
N ASN A 201 -13.44 3.11 -5.23
CA ASN A 201 -12.06 3.55 -5.42
C ASN A 201 -11.94 5.08 -5.39
N PRO A 202 -11.67 5.70 -4.23
CA PRO A 202 -11.51 7.15 -4.12
C PRO A 202 -10.29 7.69 -4.86
N MET A 203 -9.31 6.82 -5.17
CA MET A 203 -8.07 7.22 -5.84
C MET A 203 -8.31 7.59 -7.30
N GLU A 204 -9.37 7.07 -7.94
CA GLU A 204 -9.71 7.43 -9.32
C GLU A 204 -10.06 8.92 -9.46
N VAL A 205 -10.86 9.45 -8.55
CA VAL A 205 -11.19 10.89 -8.52
C VAL A 205 -9.95 11.74 -8.24
N LEU A 206 -9.07 11.27 -7.34
CA LEU A 206 -7.80 11.96 -7.06
C LEU A 206 -6.91 11.99 -8.29
N TYR A 207 -6.85 10.89 -9.04
CA TYR A 207 -6.04 10.78 -10.25
C TYR A 207 -6.62 11.57 -11.42
N THR A 208 -7.87 11.31 -11.80
CA THR A 208 -8.47 11.82 -13.04
C THR A 208 -8.94 13.27 -12.94
N LYS A 209 -9.48 13.69 -11.77
CA LYS A 209 -10.07 15.03 -11.59
C LYS A 209 -9.16 15.99 -10.83
N LYS A 210 -8.25 15.49 -9.98
CA LYS A 210 -7.37 16.34 -9.16
C LYS A 210 -5.90 16.22 -9.53
N TYR A 211 -5.57 15.36 -10.50
CA TYR A 211 -4.23 15.15 -11.04
C TYR A 211 -3.17 14.81 -9.98
N TYR A 212 -3.57 14.09 -8.92
CA TYR A 212 -2.65 13.51 -7.98
C TYR A 212 -2.01 12.24 -8.55
N TRP A 213 -0.81 11.92 -8.10
CA TRP A 213 -0.06 10.74 -8.49
C TRP A 213 0.78 10.23 -7.30
N THR A 214 1.15 8.97 -7.33
CA THR A 214 2.02 8.35 -6.32
C THR A 214 3.39 8.01 -6.88
N ASN A 215 3.49 7.74 -8.18
CA ASN A 215 4.73 7.51 -8.90
C ASN A 215 4.83 8.46 -10.09
N TYR A 216 6.07 8.83 -10.46
CA TYR A 216 6.30 9.72 -11.60
C TYR A 216 7.36 9.12 -12.52
N TYR A 217 7.03 8.88 -13.79
CA TYR A 217 7.90 8.24 -14.76
C TYR A 217 7.75 8.85 -16.15
N GLN A 218 8.87 9.09 -16.83
CA GLN A 218 8.92 9.66 -18.19
C GLN A 218 8.05 10.92 -18.40
N GLY A 219 8.01 11.80 -17.41
CA GLY A 219 7.26 13.06 -17.51
C GLY A 219 5.78 12.95 -17.17
N ALA A 220 5.29 11.77 -16.80
CA ALA A 220 3.89 11.54 -16.42
C ALA A 220 3.77 11.03 -14.96
N GLY A 221 2.69 11.43 -14.30
CA GLY A 221 2.30 10.92 -12.99
C GLY A 221 1.36 9.71 -13.13
N TYR A 222 1.55 8.72 -12.26
CA TYR A 222 0.75 7.50 -12.17
C TYR A 222 0.24 7.32 -10.76
N MET A 223 -1.00 6.84 -10.60
CA MET A 223 -1.60 6.52 -9.30
C MET A 223 -1.53 5.01 -9.06
N LEU A 224 -0.33 4.51 -8.77
CA LEU A 224 -0.07 3.07 -8.62
C LEU A 224 -0.42 2.55 -7.23
N ASP A 225 -0.26 3.40 -6.21
CA ASP A 225 -0.62 3.07 -4.82
C ASP A 225 -2.06 3.50 -4.58
N GLN A 226 -2.89 2.55 -4.13
CA GLN A 226 -4.33 2.78 -3.99
C GLN A 226 -4.87 2.21 -2.67
N LEU A 227 -5.98 2.78 -2.21
CA LEU A 227 -6.79 2.36 -1.07
C LEU A 227 -8.24 2.28 -1.55
N ILE A 228 -8.76 1.07 -1.68
CA ILE A 228 -10.07 0.77 -2.24
C ILE A 228 -10.92 0.13 -1.14
N VAL A 229 -12.16 0.55 -0.99
CA VAL A 229 -13.00 0.16 0.15
C VAL A 229 -14.29 -0.53 -0.28
N SER A 230 -14.81 -1.43 0.56
CA SER A 230 -16.13 -2.04 0.36
C SER A 230 -17.26 -1.04 0.60
N GLY A 231 -18.40 -1.25 -0.05
CA GLY A 231 -19.60 -0.41 0.11
C GLY A 231 -20.09 -0.33 1.56
N SER A 232 -19.87 -1.34 2.38
CA SER A 232 -20.19 -1.33 3.81
C SER A 232 -19.48 -0.25 4.63
N LEU A 233 -18.35 0.28 4.13
CA LEU A 233 -17.67 1.43 4.71
C LEU A 233 -18.26 2.78 4.27
N LEU A 234 -19.19 2.78 3.31
CA LEU A 234 -19.92 3.96 2.84
C LEU A 234 -21.33 4.06 3.45
N ASP A 235 -21.81 3.01 4.14
CA ASP A 235 -23.12 2.97 4.76
C ASP A 235 -23.18 3.94 5.94
N ASP A 236 -24.16 4.84 5.92
CA ASP A 236 -24.39 5.84 6.97
C ASP A 236 -24.70 5.23 8.34
N ASN A 237 -25.22 4.01 8.38
CA ASN A 237 -25.48 3.27 9.62
C ASN A 237 -24.26 2.49 10.11
N SER A 238 -23.17 2.47 9.37
CA SER A 238 -21.95 1.75 9.79
C SER A 238 -21.25 2.50 10.91
N LYS A 239 -20.88 1.79 11.98
CA LYS A 239 -20.09 2.35 13.09
C LYS A 239 -18.66 2.72 12.72
N LEU A 240 -18.14 2.16 11.64
CA LEU A 240 -16.85 2.51 11.08
C LEU A 240 -17.06 2.90 9.62
N LYS A 241 -16.81 4.15 9.26
CA LYS A 241 -17.12 4.75 7.96
C LYS A 241 -15.90 5.32 7.29
N TYR A 242 -15.84 5.19 5.96
CA TYR A 242 -14.93 5.95 5.13
C TYR A 242 -15.26 7.44 5.18
N LEU A 243 -14.25 8.27 5.36
CA LEU A 243 -14.42 9.73 5.31
C LEU A 243 -13.74 10.35 4.09
N LYS A 244 -12.48 10.03 3.88
CA LYS A 244 -11.65 10.72 2.90
C LYS A 244 -10.38 9.93 2.61
N ALA A 245 -9.91 9.97 1.37
CA ALA A 245 -8.59 9.51 0.97
C ALA A 245 -7.71 10.65 0.46
N GLY A 246 -6.40 10.42 0.41
CA GLY A 246 -5.43 11.39 -0.10
C GLY A 246 -4.08 10.77 -0.41
N VAL A 247 -3.22 11.59 -1.04
CA VAL A 247 -1.82 11.28 -1.27
C VAL A 247 -0.98 12.13 -0.32
N PHE A 248 -0.04 11.52 0.39
CA PHE A 248 0.90 12.22 1.27
C PHE A 248 2.05 12.80 0.44
N ASN A 249 1.77 13.90 -0.25
CA ASN A 249 2.64 14.54 -1.23
C ASN A 249 3.39 15.76 -0.66
N LYS A 250 4.01 15.62 0.49
CA LYS A 250 4.78 16.69 1.10
C LYS A 250 5.91 17.16 0.18
N ARG A 251 6.14 18.48 0.11
CA ARG A 251 7.14 19.09 -0.77
C ARG A 251 8.54 18.47 -0.64
N TRP A 252 8.91 18.05 0.56
CA TRP A 252 10.22 17.43 0.82
C TRP A 252 10.32 15.95 0.37
N LEU A 253 9.20 15.32 0.00
CA LEU A 253 9.15 14.00 -0.65
C LEU A 253 9.29 14.08 -2.17
N ILE A 254 9.29 15.28 -2.76
CA ILE A 254 9.27 15.49 -4.20
C ILE A 254 10.50 16.33 -4.60
N ASN A 255 11.20 15.90 -5.63
CA ASN A 255 12.37 16.61 -6.14
C ASN A 255 12.01 17.99 -6.68
N GLY A 256 12.71 19.02 -6.20
CA GLY A 256 12.53 20.39 -6.60
C GLY A 256 13.15 20.76 -7.96
N LYS A 257 13.13 22.06 -8.29
CA LYS A 257 13.65 22.59 -9.56
C LYS A 257 15.16 22.36 -9.74
N ASP A 258 15.90 22.31 -8.64
CA ASP A 258 17.35 22.08 -8.56
C ASP A 258 17.78 20.66 -9.05
N LYS A 259 16.85 19.75 -9.15
CA LYS A 259 17.08 18.36 -9.58
C LYS A 259 16.95 18.14 -11.10
N GLY A 260 16.79 19.20 -11.91
CA GLY A 260 16.75 19.14 -13.37
C GLY A 260 15.71 18.15 -13.89
N LYS A 261 16.14 17.13 -14.64
CA LYS A 261 15.25 16.09 -15.20
C LYS A 261 14.50 15.24 -14.17
N TRP A 262 14.92 15.27 -12.90
CA TRP A 262 14.26 14.58 -11.80
C TRP A 262 13.22 15.44 -11.08
N ARG A 263 13.02 16.66 -11.52
CA ARG A 263 11.99 17.54 -10.99
C ARG A 263 10.61 16.87 -11.05
N GLY A 264 9.89 16.91 -9.94
CA GLY A 264 8.56 16.30 -9.84
C GLY A 264 8.57 14.81 -9.45
N TYR A 265 9.71 14.12 -9.56
CA TYR A 265 9.80 12.72 -9.10
C TYR A 265 9.83 12.63 -7.58
N PRO A 266 9.28 11.56 -6.98
CA PRO A 266 9.52 11.26 -5.57
C PRO A 266 11.02 11.14 -5.29
N THR A 267 11.41 11.50 -4.05
CA THR A 267 12.82 11.49 -3.63
C THR A 267 13.26 10.09 -3.23
N LYS A 268 13.71 9.29 -4.19
CA LYS A 268 14.18 7.91 -3.93
C LYS A 268 15.61 7.84 -3.43
N SER A 269 15.91 6.81 -2.62
CA SER A 269 17.24 6.60 -2.04
C SER A 269 18.26 5.99 -2.99
N MET A 270 17.83 5.42 -4.13
CA MET A 270 18.73 4.89 -5.16
C MET A 270 18.49 5.56 -6.51
N VAL A 271 19.51 6.23 -7.03
CA VAL A 271 19.48 6.89 -8.34
C VAL A 271 20.69 6.43 -9.14
N TYR A 272 20.47 5.72 -10.27
CA TYR A 272 21.55 5.17 -11.10
C TYR A 272 22.62 4.41 -10.29
N ASN A 273 22.23 3.48 -9.45
CA ASN A 273 23.10 2.70 -8.55
C ASN A 273 23.92 3.56 -7.55
N ARG A 274 23.56 4.83 -7.38
CA ARG A 274 24.12 5.70 -6.34
C ARG A 274 23.13 5.90 -5.23
N PHE A 275 23.58 5.74 -4.00
CA PHE A 275 22.77 5.98 -2.81
C PHE A 275 22.65 7.48 -2.53
N ASP A 276 21.41 7.98 -2.44
CA ASP A 276 21.11 9.33 -1.96
C ASP A 276 20.66 9.23 -0.49
N PRO A 277 21.44 9.72 0.47
CA PRO A 277 21.09 9.66 1.89
C PRO A 277 19.89 10.51 2.26
N LYS A 278 19.45 11.41 1.38
CA LYS A 278 18.25 12.26 1.58
C LYS A 278 17.01 11.66 0.92
N GLY A 279 17.15 10.51 0.24
CA GLY A 279 16.05 9.86 -0.46
C GLY A 279 15.17 9.04 0.46
N TYR A 280 13.91 8.93 0.12
CA TYR A 280 12.88 8.17 0.85
C TYR A 280 12.39 6.98 0.05
N SER A 281 11.50 7.20 -0.92
CA SER A 281 10.91 6.20 -1.80
C SER A 281 10.69 6.80 -3.19
N ASP A 282 10.56 5.99 -4.22
CA ASP A 282 10.12 6.39 -5.56
C ASP A 282 8.59 6.39 -5.71
N HIS A 283 7.88 6.07 -4.62
CA HIS A 283 6.44 6.24 -4.51
C HIS A 283 6.10 7.22 -3.37
N LEU A 284 4.97 7.91 -3.50
CA LEU A 284 4.37 8.71 -2.45
C LEU A 284 3.34 7.87 -1.69
N PRO A 285 3.30 7.92 -0.36
CA PRO A 285 2.28 7.21 0.41
C PRO A 285 0.87 7.73 0.14
N VAL A 286 -0.09 6.83 0.19
CA VAL A 286 -1.53 7.14 0.20
C VAL A 286 -2.12 6.89 1.56
N PHE A 287 -3.21 7.57 1.89
CA PHE A 287 -3.92 7.42 3.16
C PHE A 287 -5.42 7.56 3.00
N LEU A 288 -6.16 6.98 3.93
CA LEU A 288 -7.58 7.25 4.13
C LEU A 288 -7.90 7.46 5.61
N TYR A 289 -8.97 8.17 5.87
CA TYR A 289 -9.54 8.33 7.21
C TYR A 289 -10.80 7.50 7.33
N LEU A 290 -10.91 6.82 8.45
CA LEU A 290 -12.13 6.20 8.91
C LEU A 290 -12.64 6.97 10.13
N ALA A 291 -13.94 7.23 10.19
CA ALA A 291 -14.59 7.67 11.41
C ALA A 291 -15.16 6.46 12.14
N SER A 292 -14.96 6.43 13.45
CA SER A 292 -15.69 5.51 14.36
C SER A 292 -16.50 6.31 15.35
N GLU A 293 -17.70 5.80 15.70
CA GLU A 293 -18.44 6.36 16.82
C GLU A 293 -17.64 6.13 18.11
N ILE A 294 -17.53 7.19 18.90
CA ILE A 294 -16.95 7.11 20.25
C ILE A 294 -18.11 6.70 21.18
N ASN A 295 -18.10 5.46 21.63
CA ASN A 295 -18.99 4.99 22.71
C ASN A 295 -18.33 5.24 24.06
#